data_1da07e9c9c9dfb0b2b03ac8036d56994
#
_entry.id   1da07e9c9c9dfb0b2b03ac8036d56994
#
_cell.length_a   1.000
_cell.length_b   1.000
_cell.length_c   1.000
_cell.angle_alpha   90.00
_cell.angle_beta   90.00
_cell.angle_gamma   90.00
#
_symmetry.space_group_name_H-M   'P 1'
#
loop_
_entity.id
_entity.type
_entity.pdbx_description
1 polymer ?
#
loop_
_entity_poly.entity_id
_entity_poly.type
_entity_poly.pdbx_seq_one_letter_code
_entity_poly.pdbx_strand_id
1 'polypeptide(L)'
;KVQPKQILVALDYDSFNQAERICNLLNPDKFRIKVGKQLFSAEGPKILEKIHKLGFEIFLDLKIHDIPNTVYKSLLNIFNLNVWMTNIHLLGGQEMIQAAKQAQTESKSNSILVGVTILTSLNDDHLKEIGFQDGVKTIVSKLSSLAKEALLDAVSYTHLTLPTISDV
;
A
#
# COMPACT_ATOMS: atom_id res chain seq x y z
N LYS A 1 -7.98 14.45 -18.78
CA LYS A 1 -8.83 13.23 -18.81
C LYS A 1 -8.18 12.19 -17.92
N VAL A 2 -8.95 11.57 -17.00
CA VAL A 2 -8.46 10.43 -16.17
C VAL A 2 -8.23 9.25 -17.11
N GLN A 3 -7.04 8.65 -17.01
CA GLN A 3 -6.70 7.45 -17.79
C GLN A 3 -7.40 6.22 -17.19
N PRO A 4 -7.67 5.17 -17.99
CA PRO A 4 -8.19 3.91 -17.46
C PRO A 4 -7.32 3.38 -16.31
N LYS A 5 -7.98 2.80 -15.29
CA LYS A 5 -7.33 2.22 -14.11
C LYS A 5 -6.51 3.18 -13.23
N GLN A 6 -6.68 4.50 -13.36
CA GLN A 6 -6.09 5.48 -12.43
C GLN A 6 -6.89 5.63 -11.13
N ILE A 7 -8.13 5.16 -11.11
CA ILE A 7 -9.02 5.26 -9.95
C ILE A 7 -9.03 3.91 -9.23
N LEU A 8 -8.74 3.95 -7.93
CA LEU A 8 -8.89 2.83 -7.01
C LEU A 8 -10.15 3.04 -6.17
N VAL A 9 -11.04 2.05 -6.19
CA VAL A 9 -12.25 2.05 -5.37
C VAL A 9 -11.98 1.24 -4.11
N ALA A 10 -12.12 1.87 -2.94
CA ALA A 10 -11.92 1.22 -1.66
C ALA A 10 -13.14 0.40 -1.27
N LEU A 11 -12.93 -0.88 -0.95
CA LEU A 11 -13.95 -1.76 -0.41
C LEU A 11 -13.86 -1.80 1.12
N ASP A 12 -14.30 -0.72 1.76
CA ASP A 12 -14.32 -0.60 3.21
C ASP A 12 -15.68 -1.11 3.74
N TYR A 13 -15.89 -2.43 3.64
CA TYR A 13 -17.11 -3.16 4.01
C TYR A 13 -16.80 -4.28 5.00
N ASP A 14 -17.82 -4.73 5.73
CA ASP A 14 -17.70 -5.80 6.73
C ASP A 14 -17.79 -7.21 6.12
N SER A 15 -18.24 -7.33 4.87
CA SER A 15 -18.34 -8.61 4.17
C SER A 15 -18.23 -8.46 2.66
N PHE A 16 -17.87 -9.57 1.99
CA PHE A 16 -17.83 -9.61 0.52
C PHE A 16 -19.21 -9.37 -0.11
N ASN A 17 -20.28 -9.85 0.48
CA ASN A 17 -21.62 -9.67 -0.06
C ASN A 17 -22.01 -8.19 -0.22
N GLN A 18 -21.53 -7.32 0.66
CA GLN A 18 -21.71 -5.88 0.55
C GLN A 18 -20.79 -5.30 -0.54
N ALA A 19 -19.53 -5.71 -0.56
CA ALA A 19 -18.54 -5.26 -1.52
C ALA A 19 -18.85 -5.70 -2.97
N GLU A 20 -19.40 -6.91 -3.15
CA GLU A 20 -19.74 -7.47 -4.46
C GLU A 20 -20.77 -6.61 -5.21
N ARG A 21 -21.72 -6.01 -4.50
CA ARG A 21 -22.70 -5.10 -5.13
C ARG A 21 -22.03 -3.93 -5.83
N ILE A 22 -20.99 -3.36 -5.22
CA ILE A 22 -20.22 -2.26 -5.82
C ILE A 22 -19.36 -2.80 -6.97
N CYS A 23 -18.67 -3.93 -6.78
CA CYS A 23 -17.88 -4.52 -7.85
C CYS A 23 -18.72 -4.78 -9.11
N ASN A 24 -19.95 -5.26 -8.98
CA ASN A 24 -20.84 -5.52 -10.12
C ASN A 24 -21.32 -4.26 -10.86
N LEU A 25 -21.18 -3.07 -10.24
CA LEU A 25 -21.48 -1.78 -10.88
C LEU A 25 -20.27 -1.15 -11.57
N LEU A 26 -19.07 -1.66 -11.31
CA LEU A 26 -17.82 -1.11 -11.81
C LEU A 26 -17.33 -1.88 -13.05
N ASN A 27 -16.67 -1.17 -13.94
CA ASN A 27 -15.99 -1.77 -15.09
C ASN A 27 -14.53 -2.06 -14.74
N PRO A 28 -14.08 -3.34 -14.74
CA PRO A 28 -12.71 -3.70 -14.38
C PRO A 28 -11.63 -3.14 -15.34
N ASP A 29 -12.02 -2.74 -16.57
CA ASP A 29 -11.10 -2.07 -17.48
C ASP A 29 -10.84 -0.62 -17.11
N LYS A 30 -11.68 -0.01 -16.26
CA LYS A 30 -11.58 1.40 -15.88
C LYS A 30 -11.14 1.62 -14.45
N PHE A 31 -11.41 0.66 -13.56
CA PHE A 31 -11.20 0.79 -12.12
C PHE A 31 -10.32 -0.33 -11.59
N ARG A 32 -9.60 -0.04 -10.53
CA ARG A 32 -8.94 -1.01 -9.64
C ARG A 32 -9.64 -1.04 -8.30
N ILE A 33 -9.47 -2.12 -7.57
CA ILE A 33 -10.06 -2.31 -6.26
C ILE A 33 -8.98 -2.25 -5.18
N LYS A 34 -9.25 -1.51 -4.10
CA LYS A 34 -8.45 -1.56 -2.87
C LYS A 34 -9.15 -2.41 -1.82
N VAL A 35 -8.48 -3.45 -1.35
CA VAL A 35 -8.90 -4.27 -0.21
C VAL A 35 -8.05 -3.86 0.99
N GLY A 36 -8.69 -3.25 1.99
CA GLY A 36 -8.06 -2.84 3.24
C GLY A 36 -8.10 -3.92 4.33
N LYS A 37 -7.52 -3.60 5.50
CA LYS A 37 -7.47 -4.50 6.65
C LYS A 37 -8.84 -5.00 7.09
N GLN A 38 -9.87 -4.14 7.09
CA GLN A 38 -11.22 -4.48 7.55
C GLN A 38 -11.77 -5.68 6.78
N LEU A 39 -11.93 -5.55 5.47
CA LEU A 39 -12.48 -6.60 4.63
C LEU A 39 -11.59 -7.85 4.55
N PHE A 40 -10.26 -7.64 4.48
CA PHE A 40 -9.30 -8.76 4.46
C PHE A 40 -9.31 -9.55 5.77
N SER A 41 -9.45 -8.89 6.93
CA SER A 41 -9.54 -9.58 8.24
C SER A 41 -10.84 -10.36 8.40
N ALA A 42 -11.94 -9.88 7.79
CA ALA A 42 -13.24 -10.54 7.84
C ALA A 42 -13.30 -11.78 6.93
N GLU A 43 -12.77 -11.69 5.72
CA GLU A 43 -12.95 -12.69 4.64
C GLU A 43 -11.72 -13.57 4.38
N GLY A 44 -10.54 -13.14 4.86
CA GLY A 44 -9.27 -13.79 4.57
C GLY A 44 -8.83 -13.70 3.11
N PRO A 45 -7.77 -14.45 2.71
CA PRO A 45 -7.21 -14.37 1.35
C PRO A 45 -8.19 -14.73 0.23
N LYS A 46 -9.21 -15.53 0.52
CA LYS A 46 -10.22 -15.94 -0.48
C LYS A 46 -10.98 -14.76 -1.08
N ILE A 47 -11.02 -13.61 -0.42
CA ILE A 47 -11.64 -12.40 -0.96
C ILE A 47 -10.94 -11.95 -2.25
N LEU A 48 -9.62 -12.10 -2.33
CA LEU A 48 -8.85 -11.69 -3.50
C LEU A 48 -9.19 -12.55 -4.73
N GLU A 49 -9.37 -13.87 -4.53
CA GLU A 49 -9.80 -14.78 -5.60
C GLU A 49 -11.18 -14.39 -6.14
N LYS A 50 -12.11 -14.02 -5.25
CA LYS A 50 -13.47 -13.59 -5.65
C LYS A 50 -13.40 -12.32 -6.50
N ILE A 51 -12.58 -11.33 -6.09
CA ILE A 51 -12.42 -10.06 -6.81
C ILE A 51 -11.68 -10.26 -8.13
N HIS A 52 -10.65 -11.13 -8.19
CA HIS A 52 -9.96 -11.49 -9.42
C HIS A 52 -10.90 -12.13 -10.44
N LYS A 53 -11.83 -13.01 -10.00
CA LYS A 53 -12.83 -13.62 -10.89
C LYS A 53 -13.77 -12.59 -11.53
N LEU A 54 -13.93 -11.42 -10.92
CA LEU A 54 -14.66 -10.29 -11.50
C LEU A 54 -13.80 -9.44 -12.44
N GLY A 55 -12.53 -9.80 -12.66
CA GLY A 55 -11.63 -9.15 -13.61
C GLY A 55 -10.82 -7.98 -13.05
N PHE A 56 -10.91 -7.69 -11.76
CA PHE A 56 -10.22 -6.53 -11.16
C PHE A 56 -8.77 -6.81 -10.79
N GLU A 57 -7.92 -5.83 -11.03
CA GLU A 57 -6.61 -5.71 -10.39
C GLU A 57 -6.76 -5.17 -8.96
N ILE A 58 -6.02 -5.75 -8.01
CA ILE A 58 -6.20 -5.49 -6.57
C ILE A 58 -5.00 -4.75 -5.98
N PHE A 59 -5.27 -3.66 -5.26
CA PHE A 59 -4.37 -3.10 -4.27
C PHE A 59 -4.70 -3.71 -2.90
N LEU A 60 -3.80 -4.54 -2.36
CA LEU A 60 -3.93 -5.09 -1.00
C LEU A 60 -3.27 -4.15 0.00
N ASP A 61 -4.10 -3.34 0.69
CA ASP A 61 -3.68 -2.26 1.58
C ASP A 61 -3.64 -2.71 3.05
N LEU A 62 -2.65 -3.53 3.40
CA LEU A 62 -2.47 -4.05 4.77
C LEU A 62 -1.52 -3.21 5.62
N LYS A 63 -0.70 -2.35 4.99
CA LYS A 63 0.34 -1.55 5.67
C LYS A 63 1.21 -2.42 6.58
N ILE A 64 1.86 -3.41 5.98
CA ILE A 64 2.69 -4.39 6.69
C ILE A 64 3.77 -3.66 7.49
N HIS A 65 3.85 -3.98 8.79
CA HIS A 65 4.79 -3.37 9.72
C HIS A 65 5.12 -4.38 10.82
N ASP A 66 6.29 -4.96 10.77
CA ASP A 66 6.76 -5.99 11.69
C ASP A 66 8.30 -6.08 11.61
N ILE A 67 8.93 -6.98 12.36
CA ILE A 67 10.37 -7.25 12.24
C ILE A 67 10.72 -7.71 10.81
N PRO A 68 11.96 -7.45 10.34
CA PRO A 68 12.34 -7.67 8.93
C PRO A 68 12.00 -9.06 8.38
N ASN A 69 12.33 -10.13 9.12
CA ASN A 69 12.05 -11.49 8.68
C ASN A 69 10.55 -11.81 8.52
N THR A 70 9.70 -11.27 9.40
CA THR A 70 8.24 -11.43 9.31
C THR A 70 7.70 -10.70 8.08
N VAL A 71 8.16 -9.46 7.85
CA VAL A 71 7.77 -8.67 6.66
C VAL A 71 8.18 -9.38 5.38
N TYR A 72 9.42 -9.88 5.30
CA TYR A 72 9.92 -10.62 4.15
C TYR A 72 9.02 -11.82 3.84
N LYS A 73 8.75 -12.71 4.81
CA LYS A 73 7.92 -13.90 4.63
C LYS A 73 6.46 -13.56 4.28
N SER A 74 5.91 -12.54 4.93
CA SER A 74 4.54 -12.08 4.66
C SER A 74 4.41 -11.58 3.23
N LEU A 75 5.37 -10.80 2.75
CA LEU A 75 5.36 -10.26 1.39
C LEU A 75 5.55 -11.34 0.33
N LEU A 76 6.38 -12.36 0.56
CA LEU A 76 6.46 -13.52 -0.35
C LEU A 76 5.07 -14.16 -0.54
N ASN A 77 4.33 -14.36 0.56
CA ASN A 77 2.97 -14.90 0.48
C ASN A 77 2.01 -13.94 -0.25
N ILE A 78 2.09 -12.63 0.02
CA ILE A 78 1.24 -11.62 -0.61
C ILE A 78 1.50 -11.56 -2.13
N PHE A 79 2.76 -11.59 -2.56
CA PHE A 79 3.09 -11.58 -3.99
C PHE A 79 2.56 -12.81 -4.72
N ASN A 80 2.49 -13.96 -4.05
CA ASN A 80 1.87 -15.18 -4.61
C ASN A 80 0.34 -15.09 -4.77
N LEU A 81 -0.32 -14.09 -4.16
CA LEU A 81 -1.75 -13.83 -4.34
C LEU A 81 -2.07 -13.01 -5.60
N ASN A 82 -1.08 -12.74 -6.45
CA ASN A 82 -1.23 -11.98 -7.71
C ASN A 82 -1.86 -10.58 -7.53
N VAL A 83 -1.56 -9.91 -6.44
CA VAL A 83 -2.00 -8.53 -6.24
C VAL A 83 -1.26 -7.58 -7.18
N TRP A 84 -1.95 -6.58 -7.73
CA TRP A 84 -1.34 -5.54 -8.55
C TRP A 84 -0.42 -4.62 -7.71
N MET A 85 -0.81 -4.34 -6.46
CA MET A 85 -0.06 -3.45 -5.56
C MET A 85 -0.23 -3.90 -4.11
N THR A 86 0.81 -3.72 -3.30
CA THR A 86 0.75 -3.85 -1.84
C THR A 86 1.64 -2.81 -1.17
N ASN A 87 1.60 -2.71 0.16
CA ASN A 87 2.35 -1.68 0.87
C ASN A 87 2.95 -2.15 2.19
N ILE A 88 3.99 -1.43 2.61
CA ILE A 88 4.64 -1.53 3.92
C ILE A 88 4.64 -0.17 4.60
N HIS A 89 4.78 -0.13 5.92
CA HIS A 89 4.92 1.11 6.67
C HIS A 89 6.40 1.47 6.85
N LEU A 90 6.83 2.65 6.35
CA LEU A 90 8.24 3.04 6.36
C LEU A 90 8.81 3.30 7.76
N LEU A 91 7.97 3.50 8.76
CA LEU A 91 8.40 3.61 10.17
C LEU A 91 9.06 2.34 10.72
N GLY A 92 8.97 1.21 10.03
CA GLY A 92 9.70 -0.01 10.36
C GLY A 92 11.22 0.08 10.18
N GLY A 93 11.72 1.17 9.58
CA GLY A 93 13.15 1.43 9.41
C GLY A 93 13.78 0.70 8.22
N GLN A 94 15.06 1.00 8.00
CA GLN A 94 15.76 0.61 6.78
C GLN A 94 15.86 -0.91 6.59
N GLU A 95 16.16 -1.66 7.66
CA GLU A 95 16.29 -3.13 7.58
C GLU A 95 14.97 -3.80 7.15
N MET A 96 13.84 -3.34 7.70
CA MET A 96 12.53 -3.83 7.31
C MET A 96 12.19 -3.48 5.86
N ILE A 97 12.52 -2.28 5.42
CA ILE A 97 12.29 -1.83 4.03
C ILE A 97 13.14 -2.66 3.06
N GLN A 98 14.41 -2.93 3.39
CA GLN A 98 15.29 -3.78 2.58
C GLN A 98 14.78 -5.22 2.49
N ALA A 99 14.32 -5.80 3.62
CA ALA A 99 13.71 -7.12 3.63
C ALA A 99 12.45 -7.20 2.76
N ALA A 100 11.64 -6.15 2.76
CA ALA A 100 10.47 -6.03 1.88
C ALA A 100 10.87 -5.99 0.39
N LYS A 101 11.88 -5.20 0.04
CA LYS A 101 12.40 -5.12 -1.34
C LYS A 101 13.02 -6.43 -1.79
N GLN A 102 13.74 -7.12 -0.91
CA GLN A 102 14.27 -8.45 -1.17
C GLN A 102 13.16 -9.43 -1.51
N ALA A 103 12.08 -9.47 -0.72
CA ALA A 103 10.93 -10.34 -0.99
C ALA A 103 10.30 -10.06 -2.36
N GLN A 104 10.15 -8.78 -2.75
CA GLN A 104 9.66 -8.41 -4.07
C GLN A 104 10.57 -8.95 -5.18
N THR A 105 11.87 -8.77 -5.05
CA THR A 105 12.85 -9.21 -6.04
C THR A 105 12.87 -10.73 -6.20
N GLU A 106 12.86 -11.47 -5.10
CA GLU A 106 12.94 -12.94 -5.09
C GLU A 106 11.64 -13.61 -5.57
N SER A 107 10.49 -13.00 -5.27
CA SER A 107 9.19 -13.48 -5.78
C SER A 107 9.04 -13.36 -7.29
N LYS A 108 9.89 -12.55 -7.95
CA LYS A 108 9.77 -12.19 -9.37
C LYS A 108 8.39 -11.62 -9.73
N SER A 109 7.70 -11.06 -8.74
CA SER A 109 6.38 -10.45 -8.92
C SER A 109 6.50 -9.09 -9.61
N ASN A 110 5.52 -8.80 -10.47
CA ASN A 110 5.34 -7.46 -11.04
C ASN A 110 4.49 -6.54 -10.15
N SER A 111 4.16 -6.97 -8.94
CA SER A 111 3.39 -6.17 -8.00
C SER A 111 4.16 -4.92 -7.58
N ILE A 112 3.47 -3.79 -7.54
CA ILE A 112 4.01 -2.52 -7.06
C ILE A 112 4.12 -2.57 -5.53
N LEU A 113 5.31 -2.28 -4.99
CA LEU A 113 5.54 -2.17 -3.55
C LEU A 113 5.61 -0.70 -3.13
N VAL A 114 4.63 -0.27 -2.33
CA VAL A 114 4.47 1.13 -1.89
C VAL A 114 4.91 1.30 -0.45
N GLY A 115 5.74 2.30 -0.18
CA GLY A 115 6.07 2.73 1.17
C GLY A 115 5.05 3.73 1.72
N VAL A 116 4.40 3.42 2.85
CA VAL A 116 3.51 4.35 3.56
C VAL A 116 4.33 5.17 4.54
N THR A 117 4.23 6.49 4.46
CA THR A 117 4.94 7.43 5.34
C THR A 117 4.21 7.60 6.67
N ILE A 118 3.56 8.74 6.89
CA ILE A 118 2.76 9.03 8.08
C ILE A 118 1.28 8.84 7.73
N LEU A 119 0.54 8.20 8.64
CA LEU A 119 -0.91 8.00 8.47
C LEU A 119 -1.65 9.34 8.46
N THR A 120 -2.65 9.44 7.62
CA THR A 120 -3.45 10.66 7.42
C THR A 120 -4.16 11.16 8.67
N SER A 121 -4.37 10.27 9.66
CA SER A 121 -4.96 10.58 10.95
C SER A 121 -4.01 11.25 11.94
N LEU A 122 -2.69 11.30 11.64
CA LEU A 122 -1.68 11.87 12.51
C LEU A 122 -1.34 13.30 12.08
N ASN A 123 -1.23 14.19 13.08
CA ASN A 123 -0.73 15.55 12.96
C ASN A 123 0.55 15.74 13.77
N ASP A 124 1.10 16.95 13.81
CA ASP A 124 2.34 17.26 14.52
C ASP A 124 2.24 17.01 16.03
N ASP A 125 1.07 17.22 16.64
CA ASP A 125 0.89 16.98 18.07
C ASP A 125 0.87 15.49 18.38
N HIS A 126 0.19 14.68 17.58
CA HIS A 126 0.22 13.24 17.70
C HIS A 126 1.63 12.66 17.51
N LEU A 127 2.44 13.23 16.61
CA LEU A 127 3.83 12.83 16.44
C LEU A 127 4.67 13.13 17.68
N LYS A 128 4.47 14.30 18.33
CA LYS A 128 5.15 14.64 19.59
C LYS A 128 4.76 13.68 20.71
N GLU A 129 3.48 13.33 20.84
CA GLU A 129 2.98 12.37 21.84
C GLU A 129 3.70 11.02 21.76
N ILE A 130 4.04 10.56 20.55
CA ILE A 130 4.76 9.29 20.34
C ILE A 130 6.27 9.46 20.24
N GLY A 131 6.81 10.64 20.60
CA GLY A 131 8.23 10.88 20.79
C GLY A 131 9.00 11.46 19.61
N PHE A 132 8.34 11.84 18.51
CA PHE A 132 9.01 12.54 17.41
C PHE A 132 9.26 14.01 17.75
N GLN A 133 10.45 14.51 17.39
CA GLN A 133 10.82 15.91 17.56
C GLN A 133 10.44 16.76 16.34
N ASP A 134 10.37 16.15 15.18
CA ASP A 134 10.04 16.79 13.92
C ASP A 134 8.53 16.69 13.60
N GLY A 135 8.02 17.66 12.88
CA GLY A 135 6.65 17.66 12.38
C GLY A 135 6.45 16.73 11.18
N VAL A 136 5.18 16.49 10.82
CA VAL A 136 4.75 15.54 9.76
C VAL A 136 5.53 15.75 8.46
N LYS A 137 5.66 17.00 7.99
CA LYS A 137 6.34 17.30 6.71
C LYS A 137 7.79 16.82 6.70
N THR A 138 8.54 17.07 7.77
CA THR A 138 9.93 16.65 7.89
C THR A 138 10.06 15.13 7.94
N ILE A 139 9.22 14.48 8.75
CA ILE A 139 9.22 13.01 8.87
C ILE A 139 8.85 12.35 7.54
N VAL A 140 7.82 12.85 6.85
CA VAL A 140 7.43 12.35 5.53
C VAL A 140 8.59 12.45 4.53
N SER A 141 9.32 13.58 4.52
CA SER A 141 10.50 13.76 3.66
C SER A 141 11.60 12.73 3.97
N LYS A 142 11.92 12.55 5.26
CA LYS A 142 12.92 11.55 5.69
C LYS A 142 12.53 10.13 5.29
N LEU A 143 11.28 9.73 5.54
CA LEU A 143 10.77 8.41 5.16
C LEU A 143 10.74 8.19 3.65
N SER A 144 10.40 9.22 2.88
CA SER A 144 10.44 9.17 1.41
C SER A 144 11.86 8.97 0.87
N SER A 145 12.87 9.57 1.53
CA SER A 145 14.28 9.34 1.19
C SER A 145 14.69 7.89 1.44
N LEU A 146 14.30 7.29 2.57
CA LEU A 146 14.55 5.87 2.84
C LEU A 146 13.92 4.95 1.79
N ALA A 147 12.69 5.25 1.37
CA ALA A 147 12.02 4.49 0.31
C ALA A 147 12.76 4.58 -1.03
N LYS A 148 13.24 5.77 -1.37
CA LYS A 148 14.04 6.02 -2.58
C LYS A 148 15.36 5.26 -2.55
N GLU A 149 16.09 5.32 -1.44
CA GLU A 149 17.35 4.59 -1.25
C GLU A 149 17.19 3.08 -1.36
N ALA A 150 16.06 2.54 -0.87
CA ALA A 150 15.71 1.14 -0.98
C ALA A 150 15.09 0.76 -2.33
N LEU A 151 14.96 1.70 -3.26
CA LEU A 151 14.38 1.49 -4.60
C LEU A 151 12.96 0.93 -4.55
N LEU A 152 12.13 1.39 -3.61
CA LEU A 152 10.70 1.10 -3.65
C LEU A 152 10.05 1.75 -4.87
N ASP A 153 8.97 1.15 -5.37
CA ASP A 153 8.33 1.60 -6.61
C ASP A 153 7.57 2.91 -6.45
N ALA A 154 7.03 3.18 -5.25
CA ALA A 154 6.28 4.39 -4.93
C ALA A 154 6.22 4.66 -3.43
N VAL A 155 5.79 5.87 -3.07
CA VAL A 155 5.45 6.24 -1.70
C VAL A 155 4.02 6.78 -1.64
N SER A 156 3.33 6.49 -0.52
CA SER A 156 2.04 7.08 -0.18
C SER A 156 2.23 8.12 0.91
N TYR A 157 1.76 9.33 0.67
CA TYR A 157 1.87 10.45 1.61
C TYR A 157 0.67 11.37 1.51
N THR A 158 0.44 12.15 2.59
CA THR A 158 -0.46 13.30 2.59
C THR A 158 0.36 14.57 2.80
N HIS A 159 -0.05 15.67 2.17
CA HIS A 159 0.49 17.03 2.37
C HIS A 159 1.91 17.33 1.85
N LEU A 160 2.46 16.52 0.93
CA LEU A 160 3.60 16.94 0.13
C LEU A 160 3.14 17.28 -1.28
N THR A 161 3.22 18.57 -1.65
CA THR A 161 3.43 18.92 -3.06
C THR A 161 4.86 18.51 -3.39
N LEU A 162 5.02 17.41 -4.14
CA LEU A 162 6.31 17.14 -4.76
C LEU A 162 6.67 18.34 -5.64
N PRO A 163 7.91 18.85 -5.59
CA PRO A 163 8.36 19.74 -6.65
C PRO A 163 8.12 19.00 -7.96
N THR A 164 7.35 19.60 -8.84
CA THR A 164 7.26 19.17 -10.23
C THR A 164 8.69 19.07 -10.73
N ILE A 165 9.12 17.90 -11.19
CA ILE A 165 10.38 17.75 -11.91
C ILE A 165 10.12 18.38 -13.28
N SER A 166 10.16 19.71 -13.32
CA SER A 166 10.43 20.51 -14.50
C SER A 166 11.83 20.99 -14.27
N ASP A 167 12.80 20.27 -14.82
CA ASP A 167 14.15 20.73 -15.15
C ASP A 167 15.16 19.57 -14.96
N VAL A 168 15.16 18.70 -15.94
CA VAL A 168 16.39 18.11 -16.47
C VAL A 168 16.26 18.06 -17.98
#